data_a0135eeea20ee50605b9dc0e3cb71a3a
#
_entry.id   a0135eeea20ee50605b9dc0e3cb71a3a
#
_cell.length_a   1.000
_cell.length_b   1.000
_cell.length_c   1.000
_cell.angle_alpha   90.00
_cell.angle_beta   90.00
_cell.angle_gamma   90.00
#
_symmetry.space_group_name_H-M   'P 1'
#
loop_
_entity.id
_entity.type
_entity.pdbx_description
1 polymer ?
#
loop_
_entity_poly.entity_id
_entity_poly.type
_entity_poly.pdbx_seq_one_letter_code
_entity_poly.pdbx_strand_id
1 'polypeptide(L)'
;MIQTEKISVGYGTRILVKDLDLSLPRGSVTAFIGSNGSGKSSLMRVLNGLQEPLSGKVSWKGKDIAEFDRKEKANMSASLYSNFSRVEGFTVTELVALGRSNFTGFFGKLSTEDHDKINEAIDIVGIASLKEKELTTLSDGEFRKAMLAKLLAQDTDILFLDEPTTHLDLPAALDFVQVLKNLALREKTILMSTHHLALAFKMADHILLLDGNGKAAFGNANEMMNHELLCGFLKTDKIRVENGNLLFDI
;
A
#
# COMPACT_ATOMS: atom_id res chain seq x y z
N MET A 1 4.55 10.04 -10.76
CA MET A 1 3.94 10.85 -9.69
C MET A 1 4.80 10.89 -8.42
N ILE A 2 5.32 9.77 -7.96
CA ILE A 2 6.37 9.69 -6.95
C ILE A 2 7.68 9.41 -7.66
N GLN A 3 8.72 10.18 -7.35
CA GLN A 3 10.06 9.98 -7.92
C GLN A 3 11.09 9.97 -6.80
N THR A 4 12.17 9.23 -7.00
CA THR A 4 13.31 9.21 -6.09
C THR A 4 14.60 9.45 -6.85
N GLU A 5 15.55 10.12 -6.19
CA GLU A 5 16.88 10.38 -6.71
C GLU A 5 17.89 9.77 -5.72
N LYS A 6 18.47 8.63 -6.10
CA LYS A 6 19.52 7.89 -5.36
C LYS A 6 19.21 7.73 -3.86
N ILE A 7 17.97 7.38 -3.53
CA ILE A 7 17.62 7.22 -2.12
C ILE A 7 18.28 5.98 -1.53
N SER A 8 18.77 6.12 -0.30
CA SER A 8 19.20 5.00 0.53
C SER A 8 18.33 4.94 1.78
N VAL A 9 17.91 3.74 2.15
CA VAL A 9 17.00 3.49 3.28
C VAL A 9 17.62 2.47 4.22
N GLY A 10 17.52 2.72 5.52
CA GLY A 10 18.09 1.85 6.53
C GLY A 10 18.01 2.45 7.94
N TYR A 11 18.75 1.86 8.86
CA TYR A 11 18.83 2.28 10.27
C TYR A 11 20.28 2.22 10.76
N GLY A 12 20.80 3.34 11.25
CA GLY A 12 22.20 3.44 11.68
C GLY A 12 23.16 3.06 10.56
N THR A 13 23.95 2.01 10.75
CA THR A 13 24.91 1.51 9.74
C THR A 13 24.30 0.45 8.79
N ARG A 14 23.10 -0.05 9.08
CA ARG A 14 22.45 -1.08 8.25
C ARG A 14 21.69 -0.45 7.11
N ILE A 15 22.18 -0.63 5.89
CA ILE A 15 21.52 -0.19 4.65
C ILE A 15 20.66 -1.35 4.14
N LEU A 16 19.36 -1.09 3.95
CA LEU A 16 18.37 -2.05 3.44
C LEU A 16 18.15 -1.87 1.94
N VAL A 17 18.20 -0.61 1.48
CA VAL A 17 18.08 -0.22 0.07
C VAL A 17 19.13 0.85 -0.18
N LYS A 18 19.85 0.75 -1.29
CA LYS A 18 20.93 1.66 -1.63
C LYS A 18 20.76 2.28 -3.02
N ASP A 19 20.95 3.59 -3.10
CA ASP A 19 21.01 4.38 -4.34
C ASP A 19 19.84 4.08 -5.31
N LEU A 20 18.62 3.97 -4.78
CA LEU A 20 17.42 3.60 -5.53
C LEU A 20 16.83 4.81 -6.28
N ASP A 21 16.75 4.69 -7.59
CA ASP A 21 15.99 5.58 -8.45
C ASP A 21 14.66 4.93 -8.86
N LEU A 22 13.55 5.59 -8.56
CA LEU A 22 12.20 5.15 -8.91
C LEU A 22 11.43 6.25 -9.62
N SER A 23 10.55 5.83 -10.52
CA SER A 23 9.51 6.68 -11.08
C SER A 23 8.21 5.89 -11.08
N LEU A 24 7.33 6.21 -10.14
CA LEU A 24 6.04 5.53 -9.95
C LEU A 24 4.95 6.34 -10.64
N PRO A 25 4.31 5.78 -11.68
CA PRO A 25 3.30 6.49 -12.43
C PRO A 25 2.01 6.69 -11.63
N ARG A 26 1.22 7.68 -12.04
CA ARG A 26 -0.13 7.89 -11.51
C ARG A 26 -1.07 6.79 -12.03
N GLY A 27 -2.07 6.42 -11.25
CA GLY A 27 -3.07 5.45 -11.69
C GLY A 27 -2.51 4.04 -11.85
N SER A 28 -1.51 3.65 -11.06
CA SER A 28 -0.89 2.32 -11.13
C SER A 28 -0.78 1.65 -9.77
N VAL A 29 -0.70 0.33 -9.81
CA VAL A 29 -0.40 -0.51 -8.65
C VAL A 29 1.06 -0.95 -8.72
N THR A 30 1.83 -0.62 -7.69
CA THR A 30 3.21 -1.10 -7.52
C THR A 30 3.29 -2.03 -6.32
N ALA A 31 3.74 -3.28 -6.54
CA ALA A 31 3.94 -4.24 -5.46
C ALA A 31 5.43 -4.31 -5.05
N PHE A 32 5.68 -4.17 -3.75
CA PHE A 32 6.99 -4.32 -3.13
C PHE A 32 7.13 -5.75 -2.62
N ILE A 33 8.09 -6.48 -3.15
CA ILE A 33 8.34 -7.89 -2.87
C ILE A 33 9.73 -8.06 -2.28
N GLY A 34 9.84 -8.94 -1.31
CA GLY A 34 11.10 -9.30 -0.65
C GLY A 34 10.82 -10.06 0.64
N SER A 35 11.84 -10.71 1.19
CA SER A 35 11.75 -11.42 2.46
C SER A 35 11.40 -10.50 3.63
N ASN A 36 11.03 -11.08 4.78
CA ASN A 36 10.84 -10.30 5.99
C ASN A 36 12.14 -9.59 6.38
N GLY A 37 12.04 -8.31 6.73
CA GLY A 37 13.21 -7.48 7.03
C GLY A 37 13.99 -6.97 5.82
N SER A 38 13.51 -7.18 4.58
CA SER A 38 14.16 -6.66 3.35
C SER A 38 14.03 -5.14 3.16
N GLY A 39 13.23 -4.46 4.00
CA GLY A 39 13.10 -3.01 3.95
C GLY A 39 11.83 -2.49 3.29
N LYS A 40 10.86 -3.34 2.92
CA LYS A 40 9.58 -2.94 2.29
C LYS A 40 8.87 -1.83 3.07
N SER A 41 8.55 -2.08 4.35
CA SER A 41 7.86 -1.10 5.21
C SER A 41 8.69 0.15 5.47
N SER A 42 10.03 0.01 5.60
CA SER A 42 10.93 1.16 5.78
C SER A 42 10.96 2.04 4.53
N LEU A 43 11.06 1.44 3.35
CA LEU A 43 11.01 2.17 2.08
C LEU A 43 9.65 2.86 1.91
N MET A 44 8.54 2.18 2.22
CA MET A 44 7.20 2.79 2.16
C MET A 44 7.09 4.00 3.10
N ARG A 45 7.67 3.94 4.31
CA ARG A 45 7.69 5.08 5.24
C ARG A 45 8.50 6.26 4.69
N VAL A 46 9.63 5.98 4.04
CA VAL A 46 10.45 7.01 3.38
C VAL A 46 9.69 7.63 2.21
N LEU A 47 9.10 6.82 1.32
CA LEU A 47 8.32 7.30 0.19
C LEU A 47 7.07 8.09 0.60
N ASN A 48 6.54 7.83 1.80
CA ASN A 48 5.41 8.55 2.40
C ASN A 48 5.82 9.75 3.25
N GLY A 49 7.12 10.04 3.36
CA GLY A 49 7.64 11.16 4.17
C GLY A 49 7.42 11.03 5.67
N LEU A 50 7.23 9.80 6.17
CA LEU A 50 7.14 9.47 7.60
C LEU A 50 8.51 9.14 8.22
N GLN A 51 9.51 8.91 7.36
CA GLN A 51 10.90 8.67 7.73
C GLN A 51 11.79 9.37 6.71
N GLU A 52 12.86 9.99 7.17
CA GLU A 52 13.87 10.56 6.28
C GLU A 52 14.72 9.44 5.65
N PRO A 53 15.11 9.56 4.36
CA PRO A 53 16.08 8.67 3.76
C PRO A 53 17.47 8.89 4.39
N LEU A 54 18.35 7.89 4.36
CA LEU A 54 19.76 8.06 4.76
C LEU A 54 20.52 8.97 3.78
N SER A 55 20.13 8.96 2.50
CA SER A 55 20.64 9.84 1.44
C SER A 55 19.63 9.91 0.30
N GLY A 56 19.82 10.88 -0.60
CA GLY A 56 18.95 11.09 -1.76
C GLY A 56 17.70 11.89 -1.43
N LYS A 57 16.75 11.92 -2.38
CA LYS A 57 15.52 12.72 -2.27
C LYS A 57 14.31 11.95 -2.77
N VAL A 58 13.16 12.25 -2.17
CA VAL A 58 11.84 11.80 -2.63
C VAL A 58 11.05 13.02 -3.08
N SER A 59 10.41 12.95 -4.23
CA SER A 59 9.54 14.01 -4.71
C SER A 59 8.14 13.48 -5.06
N TRP A 60 7.13 14.30 -4.75
CA TRP A 60 5.74 14.09 -5.15
C TRP A 60 5.32 15.18 -6.11
N LYS A 61 4.81 14.80 -7.29
CA LYS A 61 4.38 15.76 -8.34
C LYS A 61 5.49 16.79 -8.67
N GLY A 62 6.75 16.38 -8.59
CA GLY A 62 7.91 17.24 -8.91
C GLY A 62 8.38 18.16 -7.77
N LYS A 63 7.76 18.14 -6.59
CA LYS A 63 8.15 18.90 -5.40
C LYS A 63 8.79 17.96 -4.37
N ASP A 64 9.89 18.35 -3.72
CA ASP A 64 10.53 17.56 -2.67
C ASP A 64 9.55 17.31 -1.51
N ILE A 65 9.46 16.05 -1.05
CA ILE A 65 8.55 15.66 0.02
C ILE A 65 8.86 16.38 1.35
N ALA A 66 10.10 16.81 1.55
CA ALA A 66 10.52 17.55 2.73
C ALA A 66 9.91 18.98 2.79
N GLU A 67 9.49 19.52 1.64
CA GLU A 67 8.88 20.85 1.55
C GLU A 67 7.38 20.86 1.86
N PHE A 68 6.74 19.67 1.98
CA PHE A 68 5.34 19.56 2.35
C PHE A 68 5.19 19.54 3.88
N ASP A 69 4.24 20.29 4.40
CA ASP A 69 3.85 20.20 5.79
C ASP A 69 3.05 18.90 6.07
N ARG A 70 2.75 18.63 7.35
CA ARG A 70 2.03 17.40 7.74
C ARG A 70 0.62 17.34 7.17
N LYS A 71 -0.07 18.47 7.07
CA LYS A 71 -1.43 18.53 6.56
C LYS A 71 -1.45 18.33 5.06
N GLU A 72 -0.52 18.93 4.34
CA GLU A 72 -0.36 18.72 2.90
C GLU A 72 -0.09 17.25 2.58
N LYS A 73 0.83 16.59 3.32
CA LYS A 73 1.10 15.15 3.16
C LYS A 73 -0.14 14.31 3.43
N ALA A 74 -0.87 14.60 4.52
CA ALA A 74 -2.08 13.88 4.88
C ALA A 74 -3.24 14.07 3.88
N ASN A 75 -3.26 15.17 3.14
CA ASN A 75 -4.23 15.40 2.06
C ASN A 75 -3.84 14.71 0.75
N MET A 76 -2.57 14.34 0.57
CA MET A 76 -2.07 13.70 -0.65
C MET A 76 -1.94 12.19 -0.53
N SER A 77 -1.72 11.66 0.66
CA SER A 77 -1.49 10.24 0.88
C SER A 77 -2.25 9.69 2.08
N ALA A 78 -2.67 8.45 1.98
CA ALA A 78 -3.23 7.68 3.07
C ALA A 78 -2.49 6.34 3.21
N SER A 79 -2.41 5.82 4.45
CA SER A 79 -1.65 4.61 4.74
C SER A 79 -2.44 3.60 5.54
N LEU A 80 -2.34 2.34 5.14
CA LEU A 80 -2.81 1.18 5.87
C LEU A 80 -1.59 0.35 6.30
N TYR A 81 -1.29 0.34 7.59
CA TYR A 81 -0.25 -0.52 8.17
C TYR A 81 -0.84 -1.81 8.72
N SER A 82 -0.02 -2.86 8.86
CA SER A 82 -0.48 -4.21 9.22
C SER A 82 -1.05 -4.35 10.65
N ASN A 83 -0.71 -3.43 11.56
CA ASN A 83 -1.07 -3.53 12.97
C ASN A 83 -2.27 -2.65 13.32
N PHE A 84 -3.48 -3.18 13.17
CA PHE A 84 -4.69 -2.54 13.68
C PHE A 84 -5.44 -3.48 14.63
N SER A 85 -5.78 -2.95 15.80
CA SER A 85 -6.67 -3.62 16.74
C SER A 85 -8.12 -3.19 16.49
N ARG A 86 -9.05 -4.14 16.62
CA ARG A 86 -10.47 -3.84 16.63
C ARG A 86 -10.80 -3.12 17.93
N VAL A 87 -11.46 -1.99 17.82
CA VAL A 87 -11.87 -1.19 18.97
C VAL A 87 -13.31 -1.57 19.32
N GLU A 88 -13.55 -1.97 20.58
CA GLU A 88 -14.89 -2.24 21.09
C GLU A 88 -15.77 -0.98 21.05
N GLY A 89 -17.07 -1.16 20.78
CA GLY A 89 -18.04 -0.07 20.75
C GLY A 89 -17.98 0.83 19.53
N PHE A 90 -17.10 0.51 18.54
CA PHE A 90 -17.06 1.23 17.26
C PHE A 90 -17.78 0.44 16.17
N THR A 91 -18.62 1.12 15.41
CA THR A 91 -19.24 0.63 14.18
C THR A 91 -18.32 0.82 12.97
N VAL A 92 -18.65 0.16 11.85
CA VAL A 92 -17.95 0.36 10.56
C VAL A 92 -18.06 1.82 10.12
N THR A 93 -19.24 2.44 10.22
CA THR A 93 -19.45 3.85 9.85
C THR A 93 -18.55 4.79 10.67
N GLU A 94 -18.46 4.59 11.97
CA GLU A 94 -17.61 5.40 12.85
C GLU A 94 -16.11 5.21 12.53
N LEU A 95 -15.67 3.98 12.23
CA LEU A 95 -14.31 3.72 11.79
C LEU A 95 -14.01 4.48 10.48
N VAL A 96 -14.90 4.41 9.50
CA VAL A 96 -14.70 5.07 8.19
C VAL A 96 -14.71 6.59 8.35
N ALA A 97 -15.55 7.12 9.24
CA ALA A 97 -15.60 8.55 9.56
C ALA A 97 -14.27 9.10 10.10
N LEU A 98 -13.46 8.27 10.77
CA LEU A 98 -12.10 8.69 11.19
C LEU A 98 -11.21 9.05 9.98
N GLY A 99 -11.50 8.55 8.78
CA GLY A 99 -10.81 8.96 7.55
C GLY A 99 -11.00 10.45 7.22
N ARG A 100 -12.08 11.07 7.72
CA ARG A 100 -12.38 12.48 7.51
C ARG A 100 -11.78 13.42 8.56
N SER A 101 -11.06 12.90 9.57
CA SER A 101 -10.51 13.68 10.68
C SER A 101 -9.66 14.88 10.26
N ASN A 102 -8.98 14.83 9.11
CA ASN A 102 -8.19 15.94 8.57
C ASN A 102 -9.05 17.11 8.05
N PHE A 103 -10.33 16.86 7.78
CA PHE A 103 -11.27 17.83 7.19
C PHE A 103 -12.26 18.37 8.22
N THR A 104 -12.41 17.69 9.36
CA THR A 104 -13.26 18.16 10.46
C THR A 104 -12.56 19.27 11.25
N GLY A 105 -13.33 20.28 11.70
CA GLY A 105 -12.82 21.33 12.58
C GLY A 105 -12.57 20.81 14.01
N PHE A 106 -12.25 21.74 14.92
CA PHE A 106 -11.91 21.44 16.32
C PHE A 106 -12.96 20.59 17.05
N PHE A 107 -14.23 20.72 16.70
CA PHE A 107 -15.33 19.95 17.30
C PHE A 107 -15.60 18.61 16.61
N GLY A 108 -14.81 18.22 15.62
CA GLY A 108 -14.97 16.93 14.93
C GLY A 108 -16.29 16.77 14.15
N LYS A 109 -17.02 17.86 13.89
CA LYS A 109 -18.34 17.82 13.21
C LYS A 109 -18.13 17.49 11.72
N LEU A 110 -18.79 16.43 11.26
CA LEU A 110 -18.83 16.03 9.86
C LEU A 110 -19.78 16.95 9.07
N SER A 111 -19.35 17.37 7.89
CA SER A 111 -20.17 18.07 6.90
C SER A 111 -20.99 17.08 6.05
N THR A 112 -21.92 17.58 5.24
CA THR A 112 -22.64 16.74 4.25
C THR A 112 -21.66 16.06 3.28
N GLU A 113 -20.65 16.79 2.80
CA GLU A 113 -19.62 16.25 1.94
C GLU A 113 -18.83 15.12 2.60
N ASP A 114 -18.53 15.21 3.91
CA ASP A 114 -17.86 14.14 4.64
C ASP A 114 -18.72 12.89 4.70
N HIS A 115 -20.03 13.02 4.92
CA HIS A 115 -20.97 11.89 4.89
C HIS A 115 -21.05 11.25 3.52
N ASP A 116 -21.04 12.02 2.43
CA ASP A 116 -21.02 11.52 1.06
C ASP A 116 -19.74 10.73 0.80
N LYS A 117 -18.57 11.24 1.20
CA LYS A 117 -17.28 10.54 1.07
C LYS A 117 -17.22 9.24 1.89
N ILE A 118 -17.77 9.24 3.10
CA ILE A 118 -17.88 8.03 3.93
C ILE A 118 -18.73 6.97 3.22
N ASN A 119 -19.89 7.36 2.72
CA ASN A 119 -20.79 6.43 2.02
C ASN A 119 -20.17 5.90 0.72
N GLU A 120 -19.57 6.78 -0.10
CA GLU A 120 -18.85 6.38 -1.31
C GLU A 120 -17.76 5.36 -1.00
N ALA A 121 -16.94 5.62 0.02
CA ALA A 121 -15.87 4.71 0.42
C ALA A 121 -16.38 3.32 0.83
N ILE A 122 -17.48 3.26 1.59
CA ILE A 122 -18.14 2.02 2.02
C ILE A 122 -18.68 1.25 0.81
N ASP A 123 -19.28 1.95 -0.14
CA ASP A 123 -19.87 1.35 -1.34
C ASP A 123 -18.77 0.82 -2.29
N ILE A 124 -17.64 1.54 -2.45
CA ILE A 124 -16.49 1.10 -3.26
C ILE A 124 -15.95 -0.24 -2.79
N VAL A 125 -15.85 -0.47 -1.48
CA VAL A 125 -15.32 -1.73 -0.93
C VAL A 125 -16.39 -2.81 -0.74
N GLY A 126 -17.67 -2.49 -1.04
CA GLY A 126 -18.78 -3.45 -1.03
C GLY A 126 -19.22 -3.92 0.36
N ILE A 127 -19.18 -3.03 1.38
CA ILE A 127 -19.57 -3.37 2.76
C ILE A 127 -20.76 -2.55 3.27
N ALA A 128 -21.62 -2.06 2.39
CA ALA A 128 -22.78 -1.25 2.75
C ALA A 128 -23.72 -1.93 3.78
N SER A 129 -23.87 -3.26 3.71
CA SER A 129 -24.67 -4.04 4.67
C SER A 129 -24.05 -4.13 6.07
N LEU A 130 -22.81 -3.71 6.24
CA LEU A 130 -22.07 -3.81 7.49
C LEU A 130 -21.96 -2.46 8.23
N LYS A 131 -22.54 -1.38 7.73
CA LYS A 131 -22.39 0.00 8.24
C LYS A 131 -22.55 0.09 9.75
N GLU A 132 -23.59 -0.54 10.30
CA GLU A 132 -23.97 -0.48 11.71
C GLU A 132 -23.40 -1.64 12.55
N LYS A 133 -22.64 -2.55 11.93
CA LYS A 133 -21.98 -3.64 12.68
C LYS A 133 -20.81 -3.13 13.49
N GLU A 134 -20.65 -3.66 14.69
CA GLU A 134 -19.47 -3.41 15.52
C GLU A 134 -18.22 -4.09 14.93
N LEU A 135 -17.07 -3.43 15.03
CA LEU A 135 -15.79 -3.90 14.47
C LEU A 135 -15.37 -5.26 15.03
N THR A 136 -15.74 -5.55 16.28
CA THR A 136 -15.42 -6.81 16.98
C THR A 136 -16.17 -8.01 16.41
N THR A 137 -17.29 -7.79 15.72
CA THR A 137 -18.14 -8.84 15.13
C THR A 137 -17.78 -9.16 13.68
N LEU A 138 -16.89 -8.40 13.07
CA LEU A 138 -16.50 -8.58 11.67
C LEU A 138 -15.54 -9.77 11.51
N SER A 139 -15.63 -10.47 10.39
CA SER A 139 -14.53 -11.35 9.92
C SER A 139 -13.28 -10.55 9.59
N ASP A 140 -12.13 -11.21 9.46
CA ASP A 140 -10.88 -10.51 9.10
C ASP A 140 -10.96 -9.83 7.73
N GLY A 141 -11.62 -10.46 6.76
CA GLY A 141 -11.87 -9.89 5.44
C GLY A 141 -12.77 -8.64 5.48
N GLU A 142 -13.89 -8.71 6.23
CA GLU A 142 -14.79 -7.57 6.42
C GLU A 142 -14.08 -6.42 7.13
N PHE A 143 -13.29 -6.71 8.17
CA PHE A 143 -12.52 -5.70 8.88
C PHE A 143 -11.47 -5.05 7.98
N ARG A 144 -10.76 -5.82 7.14
CA ARG A 144 -9.80 -5.26 6.17
C ARG A 144 -10.48 -4.35 5.14
N LYS A 145 -11.66 -4.74 4.64
CA LYS A 145 -12.47 -3.88 3.77
C LYS A 145 -12.91 -2.60 4.49
N ALA A 146 -13.31 -2.67 5.76
CA ALA A 146 -13.65 -1.49 6.56
C ALA A 146 -12.44 -0.54 6.75
N MET A 147 -11.26 -1.10 7.00
CA MET A 147 -10.01 -0.33 7.08
C MET A 147 -9.63 0.33 5.74
N LEU A 148 -9.87 -0.36 4.62
CA LEU A 148 -9.69 0.22 3.30
C LEU A 148 -10.71 1.34 3.05
N ALA A 149 -11.98 1.17 3.44
CA ALA A 149 -12.98 2.22 3.35
C ALA A 149 -12.57 3.48 4.15
N LYS A 150 -12.07 3.31 5.39
CA LYS A 150 -11.52 4.42 6.18
C LYS A 150 -10.43 5.17 5.41
N LEU A 151 -9.52 4.44 4.78
CA LEU A 151 -8.42 5.01 4.00
C LEU A 151 -8.93 5.74 2.76
N LEU A 152 -9.95 5.19 2.08
CA LEU A 152 -10.58 5.82 0.91
C LEU A 152 -11.37 7.08 1.26
N ALA A 153 -12.03 7.09 2.42
CA ALA A 153 -12.76 8.26 2.90
C ALA A 153 -11.84 9.48 3.10
N GLN A 154 -10.52 9.29 3.27
CA GLN A 154 -9.55 10.38 3.30
C GLN A 154 -9.38 11.07 1.94
N ASP A 155 -9.84 10.45 0.84
CA ASP A 155 -9.85 10.97 -0.54
C ASP A 155 -8.49 11.46 -1.06
N THR A 156 -7.46 10.68 -0.83
CA THR A 156 -6.08 10.99 -1.25
C THR A 156 -5.73 10.39 -2.60
N ASP A 157 -4.72 10.94 -3.28
CA ASP A 157 -4.23 10.43 -4.57
C ASP A 157 -3.33 9.20 -4.44
N ILE A 158 -2.63 9.07 -3.28
CA ILE A 158 -1.61 8.04 -3.05
C ILE A 158 -2.03 7.15 -1.88
N LEU A 159 -1.99 5.83 -2.10
CA LEU A 159 -2.33 4.83 -1.09
C LEU A 159 -1.11 3.95 -0.79
N PHE A 160 -0.69 3.92 0.47
CA PHE A 160 0.37 3.04 0.96
C PHE A 160 -0.24 1.90 1.78
N LEU A 161 -0.08 0.66 1.33
CA LEU A 161 -0.70 -0.52 1.91
C LEU A 161 0.37 -1.53 2.34
N ASP A 162 0.61 -1.65 3.65
CA ASP A 162 1.62 -2.59 4.17
C ASP A 162 0.95 -3.93 4.49
N GLU A 163 1.25 -4.94 3.66
CA GLU A 163 0.71 -6.30 3.72
C GLU A 163 -0.83 -6.37 3.86
N PRO A 164 -1.60 -5.70 2.99
CA PRO A 164 -3.04 -5.53 3.18
C PRO A 164 -3.84 -6.84 3.07
N THR A 165 -3.27 -7.87 2.44
CA THR A 165 -3.93 -9.17 2.21
C THR A 165 -3.51 -10.26 3.22
N THR A 166 -2.66 -9.92 4.18
CA THR A 166 -2.25 -10.87 5.23
C THR A 166 -3.45 -11.26 6.08
N HIS A 167 -3.57 -12.56 6.40
CA HIS A 167 -4.69 -13.19 7.10
C HIS A 167 -6.02 -13.24 6.34
N LEU A 168 -6.05 -12.89 5.05
CA LEU A 168 -7.21 -13.12 4.20
C LEU A 168 -7.14 -14.52 3.58
N ASP A 169 -8.28 -15.17 3.48
CA ASP A 169 -8.42 -16.33 2.60
C ASP A 169 -8.31 -15.91 1.12
N LEU A 170 -8.11 -16.87 0.24
CA LEU A 170 -7.89 -16.57 -1.18
C LEU A 170 -9.06 -15.80 -1.83
N PRO A 171 -10.34 -16.15 -1.61
CA PRO A 171 -11.46 -15.37 -2.14
C PRO A 171 -11.43 -13.91 -1.67
N ALA A 172 -11.30 -13.66 -0.37
CA ALA A 172 -11.25 -12.29 0.18
C ALA A 172 -10.04 -11.50 -0.33
N ALA A 173 -8.87 -12.15 -0.49
CA ALA A 173 -7.69 -11.53 -1.08
C ALA A 173 -7.91 -11.14 -2.55
N LEU A 174 -8.57 -11.97 -3.35
CA LEU A 174 -8.90 -11.67 -4.74
C LEU A 174 -9.89 -10.52 -4.86
N ASP A 175 -10.93 -10.49 -4.02
CA ASP A 175 -11.87 -9.37 -3.94
C ASP A 175 -11.16 -8.07 -3.60
N PHE A 176 -10.27 -8.10 -2.59
CA PHE A 176 -9.48 -6.93 -2.19
C PHE A 176 -8.62 -6.41 -3.35
N VAL A 177 -7.95 -7.30 -4.07
CA VAL A 177 -7.16 -6.98 -5.26
C VAL A 177 -8.02 -6.33 -6.35
N GLN A 178 -9.23 -6.83 -6.57
CA GLN A 178 -10.13 -6.25 -7.57
C GLN A 178 -10.51 -4.81 -7.21
N VAL A 179 -10.74 -4.53 -5.92
CA VAL A 179 -10.98 -3.16 -5.45
C VAL A 179 -9.76 -2.27 -5.75
N LEU A 180 -8.53 -2.73 -5.46
CA LEU A 180 -7.31 -1.95 -5.74
C LEU A 180 -7.14 -1.65 -7.24
N LYS A 181 -7.39 -2.63 -8.12
CA LYS A 181 -7.37 -2.40 -9.57
C LYS A 181 -8.37 -1.33 -10.02
N ASN A 182 -9.59 -1.40 -9.49
CA ASN A 182 -10.63 -0.41 -9.81
C ASN A 182 -10.23 1.00 -9.31
N LEU A 183 -9.52 1.10 -8.18
CA LEU A 183 -8.99 2.37 -7.69
C LEU A 183 -7.87 2.92 -8.57
N ALA A 184 -6.98 2.07 -9.08
CA ALA A 184 -5.95 2.49 -10.02
C ALA A 184 -6.57 3.04 -11.33
N LEU A 185 -7.63 2.40 -11.84
CA LEU A 185 -8.41 2.92 -12.99
C LEU A 185 -9.06 4.30 -12.70
N ARG A 186 -9.29 4.64 -11.44
CA ARG A 186 -9.73 5.97 -10.97
C ARG A 186 -8.54 6.90 -10.65
N GLU A 187 -7.39 6.65 -11.24
CA GLU A 187 -6.18 7.47 -11.11
C GLU A 187 -5.52 7.47 -9.72
N LYS A 188 -5.92 6.59 -8.78
CA LYS A 188 -5.22 6.42 -7.50
C LYS A 188 -3.89 5.70 -7.73
N THR A 189 -2.81 6.18 -7.13
CA THR A 189 -1.49 5.54 -7.15
C THR A 189 -1.36 4.67 -5.92
N ILE A 190 -1.15 3.36 -6.11
CA ILE A 190 -1.17 2.38 -5.04
C ILE A 190 0.20 1.72 -4.91
N LEU A 191 0.78 1.82 -3.72
CA LEU A 191 2.00 1.12 -3.34
C LEU A 191 1.65 0.11 -2.27
N MET A 192 1.92 -1.16 -2.53
CA MET A 192 1.63 -2.19 -1.54
C MET A 192 2.82 -3.11 -1.33
N SER A 193 3.06 -3.48 -0.08
CA SER A 193 3.96 -4.58 0.23
C SER A 193 3.19 -5.90 0.28
N THR A 194 3.82 -6.98 -0.15
CA THR A 194 3.26 -8.33 -0.02
C THR A 194 4.36 -9.38 -0.06
N HIS A 195 4.11 -10.51 0.57
CA HIS A 195 4.92 -11.73 0.45
C HIS A 195 4.25 -12.77 -0.49
N HIS A 196 3.02 -12.51 -0.95
CA HIS A 196 2.30 -13.37 -1.89
C HIS A 196 2.70 -13.07 -3.34
N LEU A 197 3.77 -13.73 -3.78
CA LEU A 197 4.39 -13.49 -5.09
C LEU A 197 3.40 -13.61 -6.26
N ALA A 198 2.67 -14.74 -6.33
CA ALA A 198 1.72 -14.97 -7.41
C ALA A 198 0.60 -13.91 -7.46
N LEU A 199 0.11 -13.47 -6.30
CA LEU A 199 -0.89 -12.43 -6.21
C LEU A 199 -0.33 -11.08 -6.68
N ALA A 200 0.89 -10.74 -6.26
CA ALA A 200 1.57 -9.50 -6.66
C ALA A 200 1.69 -9.38 -8.18
N PHE A 201 2.22 -10.41 -8.84
CA PHE A 201 2.38 -10.42 -10.30
C PHE A 201 1.03 -10.40 -11.07
N LYS A 202 -0.03 -10.94 -10.47
CA LYS A 202 -1.35 -10.92 -11.09
C LYS A 202 -2.05 -9.56 -11.01
N MET A 203 -1.68 -8.74 -10.01
CA MET A 203 -2.39 -7.50 -9.72
C MET A 203 -1.62 -6.22 -10.04
N ALA A 204 -0.30 -6.23 -9.91
CA ALA A 204 0.51 -5.04 -10.03
C ALA A 204 0.90 -4.74 -11.48
N ASP A 205 0.95 -3.45 -11.80
CA ASP A 205 1.50 -2.96 -13.06
C ASP A 205 3.04 -2.94 -12.99
N HIS A 206 3.57 -2.67 -11.79
CA HIS A 206 5.01 -2.61 -11.54
C HIS A 206 5.39 -3.43 -10.30
N ILE A 207 6.57 -4.01 -10.35
CA ILE A 207 7.16 -4.78 -9.26
C ILE A 207 8.46 -4.11 -8.82
N LEU A 208 8.62 -3.97 -7.51
CA LEU A 208 9.88 -3.63 -6.87
C LEU A 208 10.36 -4.80 -6.02
N LEU A 209 11.48 -5.41 -6.40
CA LEU A 209 12.14 -6.47 -5.63
C LEU A 209 13.18 -5.87 -4.69
N LEU A 210 13.22 -6.36 -3.45
CA LEU A 210 14.18 -5.96 -2.42
C LEU A 210 14.87 -7.19 -1.83
N ASP A 211 16.22 -7.23 -1.83
CA ASP A 211 17.01 -8.34 -1.28
C ASP A 211 17.38 -8.18 0.21
N GLY A 212 17.14 -6.98 0.76
CA GLY A 212 17.48 -6.63 2.14
C GLY A 212 18.97 -6.40 2.43
N ASN A 213 19.80 -6.40 1.39
CA ASN A 213 21.25 -6.16 1.46
C ASN A 213 21.69 -4.96 0.58
N GLY A 214 20.76 -4.05 0.34
CA GLY A 214 21.00 -2.84 -0.44
C GLY A 214 20.60 -2.93 -1.91
N LYS A 215 20.35 -4.12 -2.45
CA LYS A 215 19.93 -4.27 -3.86
C LYS A 215 18.42 -4.12 -4.01
N ALA A 216 18.02 -3.41 -5.05
CA ALA A 216 16.64 -3.29 -5.48
C ALA A 216 16.57 -3.44 -7.01
N ALA A 217 15.46 -3.98 -7.52
CA ALA A 217 15.15 -4.01 -8.95
C ALA A 217 13.70 -3.58 -9.15
N PHE A 218 13.47 -2.67 -10.08
CA PHE A 218 12.15 -2.12 -10.39
C PHE A 218 11.88 -2.19 -11.87
N GLY A 219 10.67 -2.56 -12.24
CA GLY A 219 10.24 -2.62 -13.63
C GLY A 219 8.76 -2.98 -13.77
N ASN A 220 8.30 -3.08 -15.02
CA ASN A 220 6.98 -3.58 -15.34
C ASN A 220 6.83 -5.04 -14.87
N ALA A 221 5.64 -5.43 -14.41
CA ALA A 221 5.41 -6.76 -13.84
C ALA A 221 5.81 -7.89 -14.80
N ASN A 222 5.56 -7.75 -16.11
CA ASN A 222 5.94 -8.77 -17.09
C ASN A 222 7.47 -8.90 -17.25
N GLU A 223 8.21 -7.80 -17.24
CA GLU A 223 9.67 -7.77 -17.33
C GLU A 223 10.31 -8.35 -16.07
N MET A 224 9.72 -8.05 -14.91
CA MET A 224 10.18 -8.53 -13.61
C MET A 224 9.86 -10.00 -13.37
N MET A 225 8.98 -10.62 -14.17
CA MET A 225 8.67 -12.04 -14.10
C MET A 225 9.77 -12.86 -14.79
N ASN A 226 10.94 -12.85 -14.21
CA ASN A 226 12.14 -13.52 -14.71
C ASN A 226 12.68 -14.47 -13.63
N HIS A 227 12.96 -15.72 -14.01
CA HIS A 227 13.42 -16.79 -13.11
C HIS A 227 14.69 -16.39 -12.35
N GLU A 228 15.75 -15.99 -13.06
CA GLU A 228 17.05 -15.67 -12.46
C GLU A 228 16.94 -14.48 -11.51
N LEU A 229 16.19 -13.46 -11.92
CA LEU A 229 15.94 -12.26 -11.11
C LEU A 229 15.20 -12.62 -9.82
N LEU A 230 14.11 -13.36 -9.91
CA LEU A 230 13.30 -13.74 -8.75
C LEU A 230 14.08 -14.62 -7.77
N CYS A 231 14.77 -15.67 -8.29
CA CYS A 231 15.58 -16.56 -7.46
C CYS A 231 16.71 -15.79 -6.76
N GLY A 232 17.37 -14.87 -7.47
CA GLY A 232 18.44 -14.06 -6.91
C GLY A 232 17.98 -13.13 -5.78
N PHE A 233 16.85 -12.42 -5.97
CA PHE A 233 16.32 -11.50 -4.95
C PHE A 233 15.67 -12.22 -3.77
N LEU A 234 14.95 -13.31 -4.02
CA LEU A 234 14.24 -14.07 -2.99
C LEU A 234 15.10 -15.17 -2.34
N LYS A 235 16.31 -15.37 -2.84
CA LYS A 235 17.30 -16.35 -2.32
C LYS A 235 16.71 -17.78 -2.26
N THR A 236 16.05 -18.19 -3.34
CA THR A 236 15.45 -19.51 -3.48
C THR A 236 15.59 -20.01 -4.91
N ASP A 237 15.75 -21.32 -5.08
CA ASP A 237 15.74 -22.03 -6.36
C ASP A 237 14.38 -22.69 -6.66
N LYS A 238 13.43 -22.54 -5.74
CA LYS A 238 12.11 -23.18 -5.79
C LYS A 238 11.06 -22.42 -6.62
N ILE A 239 11.46 -21.40 -7.34
CA ILE A 239 10.55 -20.61 -8.19
C ILE A 239 10.95 -20.83 -9.63
N ARG A 240 9.99 -21.27 -10.46
CA ARG A 240 10.15 -21.33 -11.92
C ARG A 240 9.19 -20.39 -12.62
N VAL A 241 9.59 -19.85 -13.74
CA VAL A 241 8.75 -19.04 -14.62
C VAL A 241 8.61 -19.79 -15.94
N GLU A 242 7.41 -20.26 -16.24
CA GLU A 242 7.09 -20.96 -17.47
C GLU A 242 5.86 -20.37 -18.15
N ASN A 243 5.99 -19.98 -19.41
CA ASN A 243 4.90 -19.36 -20.19
C ASN A 243 4.21 -18.16 -19.50
N GLY A 244 4.99 -17.33 -18.79
CA GLY A 244 4.47 -16.19 -18.05
C GLY A 244 3.71 -16.54 -16.77
N ASN A 245 3.88 -17.76 -16.26
CA ASN A 245 3.31 -18.23 -15.00
C ASN A 245 4.40 -18.57 -13.99
N LEU A 246 4.11 -18.27 -12.70
CA LEU A 246 4.95 -18.66 -11.59
C LEU A 246 4.60 -20.08 -11.14
N LEU A 247 5.58 -20.94 -11.09
CA LEU A 247 5.51 -22.31 -10.56
C LEU A 247 6.39 -22.39 -9.31
N PHE A 248 5.96 -23.18 -8.34
CA PHE A 248 6.68 -23.37 -7.08
C PHE A 248 7.02 -24.85 -6.93
N ASP A 249 8.32 -25.17 -6.83
CA ASP A 249 8.80 -26.51 -6.53
C ASP A 249 8.67 -26.79 -5.02
N ILE A 250 7.97 -27.85 -4.67
CA ILE A 250 7.69 -28.27 -3.29
C ILE A 250 8.72 -29.28 -2.82
#